data_517585bc82997461ff8d299587dcd870
#
_entry.id   517585bc82997461ff8d299587dcd870
#
_cell.length_a   1.000
_cell.length_b   1.000
_cell.length_c   1.000
_cell.angle_alpha   90.00
_cell.angle_beta   90.00
_cell.angle_gamma   90.00
#
_symmetry.space_group_name_H-M   'P 1'
#
loop_
_entity.id
_entity.type
_entity.pdbx_description
1 polymer ?
#
loop_
_entity_poly.entity_id
_entity_poly.type
_entity_poly.pdbx_seq_one_letter_code
_entity_poly.pdbx_strand_id
1 'polypeptide(L)'
;MPRAQLTTDELEAMRRRLSAAGLEIYRQEGLEAVSFRRLAEQLSVSHTLPYRYFDNKEALLARMRVDALARFESEVREHERRADGPMAQVHAVAEAYVAFASRHQAEYLLIFATHQPSVEQYPEVLEARRSIFEHAVEVLQRCIDGGLLRGDARELAHALWVTLHGLMSLHAAGQLLHGKNLDELVEPLLGRLLRAYRT
;
A
#
# COMPACT_ATOMS: atom_id res chain seq x y z
N MET A 1 4.89 6.04 43.40
CA MET A 1 5.21 4.78 42.73
C MET A 1 5.83 5.09 41.37
N PRO A 2 7.06 4.62 41.05
CA PRO A 2 7.60 4.81 39.70
C PRO A 2 6.70 4.10 38.71
N ARG A 3 6.30 4.81 37.64
CA ARG A 3 5.56 4.21 36.51
C ARG A 3 6.44 3.13 35.88
N ALA A 4 5.95 1.90 35.78
CA ALA A 4 6.63 0.85 35.07
C ALA A 4 6.99 1.38 33.66
N GLN A 5 8.26 1.28 33.27
CA GLN A 5 8.69 1.56 31.92
C GLN A 5 8.01 0.54 31.00
N LEU A 6 7.29 1.03 30.00
CA LEU A 6 6.69 0.18 28.98
C LEU A 6 7.79 -0.55 28.20
N THR A 7 7.61 -1.82 27.95
CA THR A 7 8.49 -2.60 27.08
C THR A 7 8.39 -2.11 25.63
N THR A 8 9.38 -2.41 24.81
CA THR A 8 9.37 -2.10 23.38
C THR A 8 8.13 -2.70 22.70
N ASP A 9 7.74 -3.92 23.07
CA ASP A 9 6.56 -4.60 22.52
C ASP A 9 5.26 -3.92 22.91
N GLU A 10 5.13 -3.44 24.14
CA GLU A 10 3.96 -2.67 24.60
C GLU A 10 3.85 -1.32 23.90
N LEU A 11 4.99 -0.63 23.67
CA LEU A 11 5.04 0.60 22.89
C LEU A 11 4.57 0.37 21.45
N GLU A 12 5.09 -0.66 20.82
CA GLU A 12 4.77 -1.01 19.44
C GLU A 12 3.31 -1.49 19.29
N ALA A 13 2.80 -2.27 20.21
CA ALA A 13 1.40 -2.68 20.24
C ALA A 13 0.45 -1.48 20.34
N MET A 14 0.79 -0.48 21.17
CA MET A 14 -0.02 0.73 21.29
C MET A 14 0.07 1.61 20.04
N ARG A 15 1.24 1.74 19.42
CA ARG A 15 1.40 2.44 18.13
C ARG A 15 0.53 1.83 17.05
N ARG A 16 0.54 0.50 16.92
CA ARG A 16 -0.35 -0.23 15.98
C ARG A 16 -1.83 0.02 16.29
N ARG A 17 -2.22 0.01 17.56
CA ARG A 17 -3.60 0.27 17.97
C ARG A 17 -4.05 1.69 17.61
N LEU A 18 -3.19 2.68 17.86
CA LEU A 18 -3.45 4.08 17.48
C LEU A 18 -3.53 4.26 15.96
N SER A 19 -2.61 3.63 15.21
CA SER A 19 -2.61 3.63 13.75
C SER A 19 -3.89 3.00 13.18
N ALA A 20 -4.31 1.85 13.69
CA ALA A 20 -5.55 1.19 13.26
C ALA A 20 -6.79 2.06 13.52
N ALA A 21 -6.87 2.72 14.68
CA ALA A 21 -7.94 3.66 14.97
C ALA A 21 -7.90 4.89 14.05
N GLY A 22 -6.70 5.38 13.71
CA GLY A 22 -6.52 6.46 12.74
C GLY A 22 -6.99 6.08 11.34
N LEU A 23 -6.70 4.87 10.87
CA LEU A 23 -7.18 4.34 9.59
C LEU A 23 -8.72 4.21 9.58
N GLU A 24 -9.32 3.79 10.69
CA GLU A 24 -10.78 3.69 10.81
C GLU A 24 -11.44 5.08 10.73
N ILE A 25 -10.91 6.07 11.46
CA ILE A 25 -11.38 7.47 11.38
C ILE A 25 -11.20 8.00 9.95
N TYR A 26 -10.05 7.77 9.34
CA TYR A 26 -9.78 8.19 7.96
C TYR A 26 -10.81 7.61 6.98
N ARG A 27 -11.13 6.33 7.12
CA ARG A 27 -12.09 5.64 6.24
C ARG A 27 -13.51 6.18 6.37
N GLN A 28 -13.91 6.53 7.59
CA GLN A 28 -15.28 6.98 7.88
C GLN A 28 -15.48 8.47 7.70
N GLU A 29 -14.51 9.28 8.07
CA GLU A 29 -14.65 10.73 8.27
C GLU A 29 -13.65 11.54 7.41
N GLY A 30 -12.69 10.88 6.74
CA GLY A 30 -11.67 11.54 5.92
C GLY A 30 -10.43 11.98 6.70
N LEU A 31 -9.42 12.50 5.97
CA LEU A 31 -8.10 12.82 6.52
C LEU A 31 -8.13 13.95 7.55
N GLU A 32 -9.00 14.92 7.37
CA GLU A 32 -9.11 16.08 8.25
C GLU A 32 -9.60 15.70 9.65
N ALA A 33 -10.42 14.67 9.76
CA ALA A 33 -10.93 14.15 11.03
C ALA A 33 -9.87 13.41 11.86
N VAL A 34 -8.79 12.94 11.22
CA VAL A 34 -7.70 12.24 11.92
C VAL A 34 -6.96 13.23 12.81
N SER A 35 -7.14 13.10 14.11
CA SER A 35 -6.50 13.93 15.15
C SER A 35 -6.28 13.13 16.42
N PHE A 36 -5.33 13.56 17.26
CA PHE A 36 -5.06 12.89 18.53
C PHE A 36 -6.26 12.94 19.49
N ARG A 37 -7.04 14.01 19.43
CA ARG A 37 -8.28 14.11 20.19
C ARG A 37 -9.28 13.05 19.74
N ARG A 38 -9.53 12.96 18.42
CA ARG A 38 -10.49 12.01 17.86
C ARG A 38 -10.04 10.55 18.09
N LEU A 39 -8.73 10.28 18.02
CA LEU A 39 -8.16 8.97 18.39
C LEU A 39 -8.44 8.60 19.84
N ALA A 40 -8.23 9.54 20.78
CA ALA A 40 -8.45 9.32 22.21
C ALA A 40 -9.95 9.03 22.48
N GLU A 41 -10.83 9.76 21.84
CA GLU A 41 -12.29 9.52 21.90
C GLU A 41 -12.64 8.13 21.35
N GLN A 42 -12.17 7.79 20.17
CA GLN A 42 -12.41 6.50 19.51
C GLN A 42 -11.96 5.31 20.35
N LEU A 43 -10.81 5.44 21.03
CA LEU A 43 -10.23 4.38 21.84
C LEU A 43 -10.66 4.42 23.31
N SER A 44 -11.45 5.42 23.70
CA SER A 44 -11.86 5.67 25.12
C SER A 44 -10.67 5.76 26.05
N VAL A 45 -9.63 6.51 25.64
CA VAL A 45 -8.40 6.73 26.43
C VAL A 45 -8.22 8.21 26.74
N SER A 46 -7.25 8.51 27.63
CA SER A 46 -6.88 9.91 27.93
C SER A 46 -6.44 10.66 26.67
N HIS A 47 -6.88 11.92 26.50
CA HIS A 47 -6.48 12.80 25.41
C HIS A 47 -4.95 13.03 25.34
N THR A 48 -4.24 12.81 26.42
CA THR A 48 -2.77 12.93 26.47
C THR A 48 -2.06 11.65 26.03
N LEU A 49 -2.78 10.52 25.90
CA LEU A 49 -2.16 9.24 25.57
C LEU A 49 -1.49 9.23 24.19
N PRO A 50 -2.13 9.66 23.08
CA PRO A 50 -1.51 9.62 21.76
C PRO A 50 -0.20 10.39 21.67
N TYR A 51 -0.07 11.53 22.38
CA TYR A 51 1.16 12.34 22.42
C TYR A 51 2.36 11.63 23.05
N ARG A 52 2.16 10.51 23.73
CA ARG A 52 3.25 9.69 24.27
C ARG A 52 3.85 8.74 23.22
N TYR A 53 3.17 8.54 22.12
CA TYR A 53 3.52 7.57 21.08
C TYR A 53 3.85 8.22 19.73
N PHE A 54 3.34 9.41 19.48
CA PHE A 54 3.56 10.17 18.26
C PHE A 54 3.80 11.63 18.59
N ASP A 55 4.85 12.20 18.03
CA ASP A 55 5.24 13.60 18.29
C ASP A 55 4.23 14.59 17.65
N ASN A 56 3.64 14.19 16.53
CA ASN A 56 2.70 15.01 15.78
C ASN A 56 1.79 14.16 14.87
N LYS A 57 0.82 14.81 14.20
CA LYS A 57 -0.11 14.15 13.27
C LYS A 57 0.64 13.49 12.10
N GLU A 58 1.73 14.11 11.61
CA GLU A 58 2.50 13.57 10.49
C GLU A 58 3.17 12.23 10.85
N ALA A 59 3.71 12.11 12.07
CA ALA A 59 4.28 10.86 12.57
C ALA A 59 3.22 9.74 12.65
N LEU A 60 2.00 10.06 13.07
CA LEU A 60 0.88 9.13 13.03
C LEU A 60 0.53 8.73 11.59
N LEU A 61 0.42 9.70 10.68
CA LEU A 61 0.09 9.43 9.27
C LEU A 61 1.20 8.62 8.59
N ALA A 62 2.46 8.87 8.89
CA ALA A 62 3.59 8.06 8.42
C ALA A 62 3.44 6.60 8.87
N ARG A 63 3.14 6.39 10.17
CA ARG A 63 2.88 5.06 10.70
C ARG A 63 1.68 4.38 10.03
N MET A 64 0.58 5.08 9.85
CA MET A 64 -0.59 4.55 9.16
C MET A 64 -0.26 4.10 7.72
N ARG A 65 0.61 4.84 7.02
CA ARG A 65 1.11 4.46 5.68
C ARG A 65 1.96 3.21 5.72
N VAL A 66 2.89 3.10 6.68
CA VAL A 66 3.73 1.91 6.85
C VAL A 66 2.87 0.67 7.12
N ASP A 67 1.88 0.77 8.02
CA ASP A 67 0.98 -0.33 8.33
C ASP A 67 0.11 -0.74 7.12
N ALA A 68 -0.36 0.25 6.31
CA ALA A 68 -1.09 -0.01 5.09
C ALA A 68 -0.22 -0.65 4.00
N LEU A 69 1.04 -0.20 3.85
CA LEU A 69 2.02 -0.79 2.94
C LEU A 69 2.38 -2.23 3.33
N ALA A 70 2.56 -2.50 4.63
CA ALA A 70 2.83 -3.84 5.13
C ALA A 70 1.67 -4.81 4.83
N ARG A 71 0.42 -4.35 4.98
CA ARG A 71 -0.77 -5.12 4.58
C ARG A 71 -0.76 -5.39 3.08
N PHE A 72 -0.53 -4.37 2.26
CA PHE A 72 -0.46 -4.49 0.81
C PHE A 72 0.60 -5.51 0.39
N GLU A 73 1.82 -5.40 0.91
CA GLU A 73 2.90 -6.34 0.65
C GLU A 73 2.52 -7.78 1.04
N SER A 74 1.91 -7.95 2.21
CA SER A 74 1.46 -9.26 2.68
C SER A 74 0.44 -9.91 1.74
N GLU A 75 -0.54 -9.13 1.25
CA GLU A 75 -1.55 -9.63 0.30
C GLU A 75 -0.93 -9.97 -1.07
N VAL A 76 -0.02 -9.13 -1.57
CA VAL A 76 0.70 -9.38 -2.83
C VAL A 76 1.49 -10.69 -2.74
N ARG A 77 2.30 -10.87 -1.67
CA ARG A 77 3.09 -12.08 -1.46
C ARG A 77 2.23 -13.33 -1.27
N GLU A 78 1.06 -13.19 -0.65
CA GLU A 78 0.13 -14.31 -0.48
C GLU A 78 -0.49 -14.76 -1.81
N HIS A 79 -0.86 -13.82 -2.70
CA HIS A 79 -1.36 -14.15 -4.04
C HIS A 79 -0.27 -14.80 -4.89
N GLU A 80 0.93 -14.23 -4.88
CA GLU A 80 2.08 -14.79 -5.59
C GLU A 80 2.39 -16.23 -5.19
N ARG A 81 2.41 -16.53 -3.88
CA ARG A 81 2.72 -17.89 -3.37
C ARG A 81 1.74 -18.95 -3.82
N ARG A 82 0.52 -18.59 -4.19
CA ARG A 82 -0.52 -19.49 -4.70
C ARG A 82 -0.43 -19.73 -6.19
N ALA A 83 0.36 -18.92 -6.90
CA ALA A 83 0.49 -19.00 -8.35
C ALA A 83 1.60 -19.97 -8.75
N ASP A 84 1.33 -20.81 -9.75
CA ASP A 84 2.26 -21.79 -10.26
C ASP A 84 3.01 -21.27 -11.51
N GLY A 85 4.28 -21.04 -11.34
CA GLY A 85 5.19 -20.57 -12.37
C GLY A 85 5.30 -19.06 -12.52
N PRO A 86 6.41 -18.56 -13.12
CA PRO A 86 6.78 -17.15 -13.11
C PRO A 86 5.73 -16.23 -13.74
N MET A 87 5.14 -16.58 -14.89
CA MET A 87 4.12 -15.76 -15.54
C MET A 87 2.83 -15.69 -14.73
N ALA A 88 2.41 -16.80 -14.09
CA ALA A 88 1.24 -16.79 -13.22
C ALA A 88 1.50 -15.92 -11.97
N GLN A 89 2.73 -15.89 -11.46
CA GLN A 89 3.13 -15.00 -10.36
C GLN A 89 3.03 -13.52 -10.75
N VAL A 90 3.43 -13.13 -11.97
CA VAL A 90 3.25 -11.75 -12.46
C VAL A 90 1.77 -11.36 -12.48
N HIS A 91 0.90 -12.23 -13.00
CA HIS A 91 -0.55 -12.00 -13.00
C HIS A 91 -1.10 -11.90 -11.58
N ALA A 92 -0.70 -12.81 -10.68
CA ALA A 92 -1.13 -12.82 -9.29
C ALA A 92 -0.75 -11.53 -8.53
N VAL A 93 0.45 -10.98 -8.78
CA VAL A 93 0.90 -9.69 -8.23
C VAL A 93 0.02 -8.54 -8.74
N ALA A 94 -0.28 -8.52 -10.05
CA ALA A 94 -1.14 -7.50 -10.64
C ALA A 94 -2.60 -7.60 -10.12
N GLU A 95 -3.14 -8.80 -10.01
CA GLU A 95 -4.48 -9.05 -9.44
C GLU A 95 -4.54 -8.63 -7.97
N ALA A 96 -3.51 -8.94 -7.17
CA ALA A 96 -3.41 -8.53 -5.78
C ALA A 96 -3.38 -7.01 -5.64
N TYR A 97 -2.67 -6.30 -6.54
CA TYR A 97 -2.67 -4.83 -6.58
C TYR A 97 -4.08 -4.27 -6.78
N VAL A 98 -4.79 -4.77 -7.80
CA VAL A 98 -6.16 -4.32 -8.11
C VAL A 98 -7.12 -4.68 -6.98
N ALA A 99 -7.03 -5.89 -6.45
CA ALA A 99 -7.85 -6.36 -5.34
C ALA A 99 -7.65 -5.54 -4.06
N PHE A 100 -6.39 -5.22 -3.72
CA PHE A 100 -6.09 -4.35 -2.58
C PHE A 100 -6.66 -2.95 -2.79
N ALA A 101 -6.40 -2.31 -3.92
CA ALA A 101 -6.89 -0.97 -4.22
C ALA A 101 -8.42 -0.88 -4.19
N SER A 102 -9.12 -1.94 -4.60
CA SER A 102 -10.59 -2.01 -4.58
C SER A 102 -11.15 -2.29 -3.18
N ARG A 103 -10.57 -3.25 -2.45
CA ARG A 103 -11.08 -3.66 -1.12
C ARG A 103 -10.66 -2.73 0.01
N HIS A 104 -9.45 -2.13 -0.11
CA HIS A 104 -8.83 -1.26 0.87
C HIS A 104 -8.62 0.14 0.30
N GLN A 105 -9.68 0.71 -0.29
CA GLN A 105 -9.59 2.00 -1.01
C GLN A 105 -9.02 3.13 -0.14
N ALA A 106 -9.38 3.18 1.14
CA ALA A 106 -8.86 4.21 2.05
C ALA A 106 -7.33 4.07 2.24
N GLU A 107 -6.84 2.84 2.50
CA GLU A 107 -5.41 2.56 2.62
C GLU A 107 -4.69 2.85 1.30
N TYR A 108 -5.25 2.44 0.16
CA TYR A 108 -4.69 2.73 -1.16
C TYR A 108 -4.55 4.25 -1.38
N LEU A 109 -5.60 5.02 -1.12
CA LEU A 109 -5.58 6.48 -1.24
C LEU A 109 -4.57 7.12 -0.26
N LEU A 110 -4.44 6.60 0.96
CA LEU A 110 -3.46 7.08 1.93
C LEU A 110 -2.01 6.81 1.48
N ILE A 111 -1.73 5.62 0.94
CA ILE A 111 -0.40 5.24 0.41
C ILE A 111 0.01 6.15 -0.75
N PHE A 112 -0.92 6.44 -1.66
CA PHE A 112 -0.65 7.17 -2.90
C PHE A 112 -1.14 8.64 -2.88
N ALA A 113 -1.45 9.19 -1.70
CA ALA A 113 -1.85 10.58 -1.54
C ALA A 113 -0.82 11.54 -2.15
N THR A 114 -1.29 12.62 -2.73
CA THR A 114 -0.43 13.64 -3.38
C THR A 114 0.55 14.26 -2.41
N HIS A 115 0.13 14.49 -1.16
CA HIS A 115 1.00 14.99 -0.10
C HIS A 115 1.58 13.81 0.67
N GLN A 116 2.87 13.58 0.47
CA GLN A 116 3.62 12.55 1.19
C GLN A 116 4.47 13.19 2.29
N PRO A 117 4.75 12.47 3.40
CA PRO A 117 5.66 12.95 4.42
C PRO A 117 7.07 13.11 3.85
N SER A 118 7.86 13.98 4.49
CA SER A 118 9.27 14.13 4.14
C SER A 118 10.02 12.80 4.27
N VAL A 119 10.80 12.46 3.25
CA VAL A 119 11.61 11.23 3.22
C VAL A 119 12.70 11.26 4.28
N GLU A 120 13.20 12.48 4.59
CA GLU A 120 14.23 12.68 5.62
C GLU A 120 13.66 12.47 7.03
N GLN A 121 12.39 12.82 7.24
CA GLN A 121 11.74 12.67 8.55
C GLN A 121 11.14 11.28 8.77
N TYR A 122 10.69 10.63 7.71
CA TYR A 122 10.00 9.32 7.78
C TYR A 122 10.53 8.35 6.73
N PRO A 123 11.83 7.98 6.79
CA PRO A 123 12.46 7.10 5.81
C PRO A 123 11.82 5.71 5.75
N GLU A 124 11.18 5.26 6.82
CA GLU A 124 10.47 3.99 6.87
C GLU A 124 9.32 3.88 5.88
N VAL A 125 8.68 5.00 5.53
CA VAL A 125 7.62 5.01 4.49
C VAL A 125 8.22 4.75 3.11
N LEU A 126 9.37 5.36 2.80
CA LEU A 126 10.08 5.13 1.55
C LEU A 126 10.60 3.69 1.46
N GLU A 127 11.15 3.17 2.55
CA GLU A 127 11.66 1.81 2.62
C GLU A 127 10.55 0.78 2.39
N ALA A 128 9.38 0.95 3.03
CA ALA A 128 8.23 0.09 2.81
C ALA A 128 7.73 0.12 1.35
N ARG A 129 7.72 1.29 0.71
CA ARG A 129 7.38 1.41 -0.72
C ARG A 129 8.41 0.73 -1.62
N ARG A 130 9.68 0.92 -1.31
CA ARG A 130 10.79 0.30 -2.05
C ARG A 130 10.69 -1.22 -1.98
N SER A 131 10.44 -1.80 -0.81
CA SER A 131 10.30 -3.25 -0.62
C SER A 131 9.27 -3.84 -1.59
N ILE A 132 8.09 -3.25 -1.68
CA ILE A 132 7.03 -3.72 -2.58
C ILE A 132 7.43 -3.61 -4.05
N PHE A 133 8.07 -2.50 -4.43
CA PHE A 133 8.50 -2.29 -5.81
C PHE A 133 9.62 -3.24 -6.21
N GLU A 134 10.64 -3.43 -5.36
CA GLU A 134 11.73 -4.38 -5.60
C GLU A 134 11.20 -5.81 -5.70
N HIS A 135 10.20 -6.17 -4.90
CA HIS A 135 9.54 -7.47 -5.03
C HIS A 135 8.90 -7.67 -6.41
N ALA A 136 8.23 -6.66 -6.96
CA ALA A 136 7.69 -6.72 -8.31
C ALA A 136 8.80 -6.88 -9.37
N VAL A 137 9.94 -6.18 -9.20
CA VAL A 137 11.12 -6.34 -10.06
C VAL A 137 11.65 -7.78 -10.00
N GLU A 138 11.76 -8.38 -8.81
CA GLU A 138 12.22 -9.77 -8.64
C GLU A 138 11.30 -10.77 -9.34
N VAL A 139 9.98 -10.59 -9.24
CA VAL A 139 9.00 -11.45 -9.92
C VAL A 139 9.17 -11.40 -11.43
N LEU A 140 9.35 -10.20 -11.99
CA LEU A 140 9.57 -9.99 -13.42
C LEU A 140 10.95 -10.51 -13.89
N GLN A 141 11.99 -10.34 -13.06
CA GLN A 141 13.32 -10.85 -13.36
C GLN A 141 13.30 -12.38 -13.53
N ARG A 142 12.55 -13.10 -12.69
CA ARG A 142 12.38 -14.56 -12.86
C ARG A 142 11.78 -14.95 -14.21
N CYS A 143 10.86 -14.13 -14.74
CA CYS A 143 10.30 -14.35 -16.09
C CYS A 143 11.35 -14.10 -17.20
N ILE A 144 12.19 -13.10 -17.02
CA ILE A 144 13.26 -12.76 -17.98
C ILE A 144 14.34 -13.85 -17.95
N ASP A 145 14.78 -14.27 -16.77
CA ASP A 145 15.78 -15.33 -16.59
C ASP A 145 15.28 -16.68 -17.15
N GLY A 146 13.98 -16.92 -17.06
CA GLY A 146 13.30 -18.08 -17.64
C GLY A 146 13.02 -17.98 -19.15
N GLY A 147 13.42 -16.88 -19.82
CA GLY A 147 13.20 -16.68 -21.26
C GLY A 147 11.73 -16.46 -21.65
N LEU A 148 10.87 -16.09 -20.72
CA LEU A 148 9.44 -15.86 -20.97
C LEU A 148 9.16 -14.39 -21.36
N LEU A 149 9.98 -13.50 -20.83
CA LEU A 149 9.97 -12.06 -21.11
C LEU A 149 11.38 -11.60 -21.48
N ARG A 150 11.45 -10.43 -22.10
CA ARG A 150 12.72 -9.76 -22.49
C ARG A 150 12.73 -8.31 -22.02
N GLY A 151 13.91 -7.71 -21.93
CA GLY A 151 14.10 -6.32 -21.56
C GLY A 151 14.58 -6.16 -20.11
N ASP A 152 14.41 -4.99 -19.56
CA ASP A 152 14.78 -4.64 -18.19
C ASP A 152 13.62 -4.84 -17.23
N ALA A 153 13.84 -5.63 -16.17
CA ALA A 153 12.79 -5.96 -15.19
C ALA A 153 12.25 -4.72 -14.45
N ARG A 154 13.12 -3.76 -14.19
CA ARG A 154 12.74 -2.52 -13.49
C ARG A 154 11.93 -1.59 -14.38
N GLU A 155 12.27 -1.48 -15.65
CA GLU A 155 11.47 -0.74 -16.64
C GLU A 155 10.08 -1.36 -16.76
N LEU A 156 10.00 -2.67 -16.86
CA LEU A 156 8.73 -3.39 -16.94
C LEU A 156 7.91 -3.25 -15.65
N ALA A 157 8.53 -3.28 -14.46
CA ALA A 157 7.86 -3.03 -13.19
C ALA A 157 7.26 -1.61 -13.13
N HIS A 158 7.98 -0.60 -13.62
CA HIS A 158 7.44 0.76 -13.73
C HIS A 158 6.25 0.82 -14.71
N ALA A 159 6.35 0.19 -15.88
CA ALA A 159 5.29 0.17 -16.86
C ALA A 159 4.01 -0.50 -16.32
N LEU A 160 4.15 -1.62 -15.62
CA LEU A 160 3.04 -2.30 -14.93
C LEU A 160 2.45 -1.42 -13.83
N TRP A 161 3.29 -0.87 -12.98
CA TRP A 161 2.83 0.00 -11.89
C TRP A 161 2.09 1.23 -12.40
N VAL A 162 2.65 1.95 -13.38
CA VAL A 162 2.00 3.14 -13.98
C VAL A 162 0.65 2.77 -14.59
N THR A 163 0.56 1.63 -15.29
CA THR A 163 -0.69 1.15 -15.90
C THR A 163 -1.74 0.83 -14.85
N LEU A 164 -1.40 0.02 -13.84
CA LEU A 164 -2.34 -0.37 -12.78
C LEU A 164 -2.71 0.81 -11.89
N HIS A 165 -1.71 1.63 -11.50
CA HIS A 165 -1.95 2.80 -10.68
C HIS A 165 -2.83 3.84 -11.39
N GLY A 166 -2.57 4.11 -12.67
CA GLY A 166 -3.41 5.00 -13.47
C GLY A 166 -4.85 4.51 -13.56
N LEU A 167 -5.05 3.23 -13.83
CA LEU A 167 -6.37 2.61 -13.89
C LEU A 167 -7.11 2.70 -12.54
N MET A 168 -6.44 2.32 -11.44
CA MET A 168 -7.03 2.36 -10.11
C MET A 168 -7.29 3.79 -9.62
N SER A 169 -6.44 4.75 -9.97
CA SER A 169 -6.66 6.17 -9.66
C SER A 169 -7.88 6.74 -10.38
N LEU A 170 -8.05 6.41 -11.66
CA LEU A 170 -9.25 6.80 -12.43
C LEU A 170 -10.51 6.14 -11.87
N HIS A 171 -10.42 4.86 -11.48
CA HIS A 171 -11.53 4.14 -10.88
C HIS A 171 -11.93 4.76 -9.53
N ALA A 172 -10.97 4.98 -8.64
CA ALA A 172 -11.20 5.57 -7.32
C ALA A 172 -11.78 7.00 -7.39
N ALA A 173 -11.40 7.76 -8.44
CA ALA A 173 -11.93 9.09 -8.70
C ALA A 173 -13.28 9.10 -9.45
N GLY A 174 -13.86 7.93 -9.79
CA GLY A 174 -15.08 7.84 -10.58
C GLY A 174 -14.94 8.36 -12.02
N GLN A 175 -13.73 8.33 -12.59
CA GLN A 175 -13.41 8.89 -13.91
C GLN A 175 -13.41 7.86 -15.06
N LEU A 176 -13.72 6.59 -14.79
CA LEU A 176 -13.91 5.58 -15.84
C LEU A 176 -15.31 5.71 -16.48
N LEU A 177 -15.51 6.80 -17.23
CA LEU A 177 -16.83 7.20 -17.75
C LEU A 177 -17.02 6.93 -19.26
N HIS A 178 -16.00 6.39 -19.96
CA HIS A 178 -15.97 6.33 -21.43
C HIS A 178 -16.28 4.93 -21.99
N GLY A 179 -17.28 4.27 -21.44
CA GLY A 179 -17.84 3.04 -21.99
C GLY A 179 -17.09 1.74 -21.67
N LYS A 180 -16.13 1.81 -20.73
CA LYS A 180 -15.43 0.66 -20.15
C LYS A 180 -15.31 0.82 -18.65
N ASN A 181 -15.51 -0.27 -17.91
CA ASN A 181 -15.32 -0.32 -16.47
C ASN A 181 -13.96 -0.96 -16.11
N LEU A 182 -13.68 -1.05 -14.80
CA LEU A 182 -12.42 -1.60 -14.27
C LEU A 182 -12.19 -3.03 -14.75
N ASP A 183 -13.16 -3.91 -14.57
CA ASP A 183 -13.04 -5.35 -14.87
C ASP A 183 -12.80 -5.61 -16.38
N GLU A 184 -13.34 -4.74 -17.23
CA GLU A 184 -13.15 -4.82 -18.69
C GLU A 184 -11.78 -4.28 -19.13
N LEU A 185 -11.04 -3.57 -18.27
CA LEU A 185 -9.77 -2.92 -18.63
C LEU A 185 -8.55 -3.60 -18.05
N VAL A 186 -8.63 -4.20 -16.85
CA VAL A 186 -7.46 -4.77 -16.16
C VAL A 186 -6.75 -5.81 -17.04
N GLU A 187 -7.42 -6.90 -17.39
CA GLU A 187 -6.82 -7.99 -18.17
C GLU A 187 -6.35 -7.57 -19.56
N PRO A 188 -7.14 -6.81 -20.36
CA PRO A 188 -6.67 -6.36 -21.68
C PRO A 188 -5.44 -5.46 -21.61
N LEU A 189 -5.34 -4.56 -20.63
CA LEU A 189 -4.18 -3.67 -20.50
C LEU A 189 -2.94 -4.44 -20.04
N LEU A 190 -3.07 -5.27 -19.02
CA LEU A 190 -2.00 -6.14 -18.53
C LEU A 190 -1.50 -7.07 -19.64
N GLY A 191 -2.41 -7.76 -20.33
CA GLY A 191 -2.07 -8.68 -21.39
C GLY A 191 -1.43 -8.00 -22.61
N ARG A 192 -1.81 -6.76 -22.96
CA ARG A 192 -1.14 -5.99 -24.04
C ARG A 192 0.27 -5.59 -23.63
N LEU A 193 0.43 -5.11 -22.41
CA LEU A 193 1.73 -4.72 -21.89
C LEU A 193 2.69 -5.91 -21.87
N LEU A 194 2.31 -7.01 -21.25
CA LEU A 194 3.15 -8.20 -21.16
C LEU A 194 3.48 -8.79 -22.56
N ARG A 195 2.55 -8.75 -23.52
CA ARG A 195 2.83 -9.20 -24.90
C ARG A 195 3.92 -8.41 -25.60
N ALA A 196 4.04 -7.11 -25.32
CA ALA A 196 5.11 -6.28 -25.90
C ALA A 196 6.52 -6.70 -25.45
N TYR A 197 6.61 -7.38 -24.31
CA TYR A 197 7.87 -7.86 -23.73
C TYR A 197 8.07 -9.38 -23.85
N ARG A 198 7.17 -10.11 -24.53
CA ARG A 198 7.36 -11.55 -24.78
C ARG A 198 8.55 -11.78 -25.72
N THR A 199 9.28 -12.86 -25.46
CA THR A 199 10.31 -13.42 -26.34
C THR A 199 9.70 -14.08 -27.56
#